data_78cbca8a46d2c34a6feba09a06cfbbe5
#
_entry.id   78cbca8a46d2c34a6feba09a06cfbbe5
#
_cell.length_a   1.000
_cell.length_b   1.000
_cell.length_c   1.000
_cell.angle_alpha   90.00
_cell.angle_beta   90.00
_cell.angle_gamma   90.00
#
_symmetry.space_group_name_H-M   'P 1'
#
loop_
_entity.id
_entity.type
_entity.pdbx_description
1 polymer ?
#
loop_
_entity_poly.entity_id
_entity_poly.type
_entity_poly.pdbx_seq_one_letter_code
_entity_poly.pdbx_strand_id
1 'polypeptide(L)'
;YSSISFAQSLKSISILGDSYSTFEGYLQPDTNSIWYYVSPRQQTDVTSVKQTWWHKFIKENNYRLCVNNSFSGATICNTGYNQADYSDRSFITRMDKLGCPDIIFIFGATNDCWAGSPLGDYKYEGWTKEDLYTFRPAMAYLLDHMIDRYPNVEIYFLLNSGLKEEFNESVRAICNHYNIDCIELHDIDKKSGHPSIKGMEQI
;
A
#
# COMPACT_ATOMS: atom_id res chain seq x y z
N TYR A 1 34.83 29.40 17.69
CA TYR A 1 34.48 28.11 17.07
C TYR A 1 32.99 28.11 16.79
N SER A 2 32.60 28.20 15.49
CA SER A 2 31.21 28.12 15.08
C SER A 2 30.83 26.64 15.03
N SER A 3 29.98 26.17 15.94
CA SER A 3 29.42 24.83 15.88
C SER A 3 28.43 24.76 14.75
N ILE A 4 28.77 24.06 13.67
CA ILE A 4 27.83 23.72 12.61
C ILE A 4 26.91 22.64 13.19
N SER A 5 25.70 23.02 13.56
CA SER A 5 24.63 22.09 13.89
C SER A 5 24.13 21.48 12.57
N PHE A 6 24.45 20.21 12.31
CA PHE A 6 23.80 19.46 11.25
C PHE A 6 22.34 19.25 11.68
N ALA A 7 21.43 19.97 11.06
CA ALA A 7 20.01 19.66 11.18
C ALA A 7 19.82 18.22 10.69
N GLN A 8 19.33 17.34 11.58
CA GLN A 8 19.00 15.97 11.21
C GLN A 8 17.94 16.03 10.10
N SER A 9 18.23 15.46 8.92
CA SER A 9 17.27 15.44 7.83
C SER A 9 16.04 14.64 8.25
N LEU A 10 14.84 15.17 7.96
CA LEU A 10 13.60 14.47 8.26
C LEU A 10 13.57 13.13 7.52
N LYS A 11 13.19 12.04 8.20
CA LYS A 11 12.90 10.76 7.54
C LYS A 11 11.81 10.96 6.49
N SER A 12 11.94 10.26 5.38
CA SER A 12 10.97 10.27 4.29
C SER A 12 10.24 8.95 4.17
N ILE A 13 8.98 9.01 3.79
CA ILE A 13 8.16 7.82 3.55
C ILE A 13 7.69 7.74 2.11
N SER A 14 7.58 6.52 1.59
CA SER A 14 6.85 6.25 0.36
C SER A 14 5.72 5.26 0.62
N ILE A 15 4.70 5.32 -0.22
CA ILE A 15 3.50 4.51 -0.09
C ILE A 15 3.30 3.75 -1.40
N LEU A 16 3.19 2.44 -1.30
CA LEU A 16 2.67 1.56 -2.34
C LEU A 16 1.28 1.11 -1.91
N GLY A 17 0.24 1.72 -2.47
CA GLY A 17 -1.11 1.55 -1.98
C GLY A 17 -2.17 1.36 -3.05
N ASP A 18 -3.40 1.16 -2.57
CA ASP A 18 -4.62 1.15 -3.36
C ASP A 18 -5.47 2.41 -3.10
N SER A 19 -6.80 2.31 -3.26
CA SER A 19 -7.73 3.43 -3.06
C SER A 19 -7.65 4.08 -1.69
N TYR A 20 -7.32 3.31 -0.63
CA TYR A 20 -7.26 3.80 0.75
C TYR A 20 -6.16 4.84 0.98
N SER A 21 -5.17 4.88 0.10
CA SER A 21 -4.02 5.79 0.21
C SER A 21 -4.00 6.88 -0.87
N THR A 22 -5.00 6.91 -1.77
CA THR A 22 -5.07 7.94 -2.81
C THR A 22 -5.59 9.26 -2.29
N PHE A 23 -5.17 10.36 -2.89
CA PHE A 23 -5.80 11.67 -2.78
C PHE A 23 -5.42 12.52 -4.00
N GLU A 24 -6.39 13.26 -4.53
CA GLU A 24 -6.22 14.16 -5.68
C GLU A 24 -5.01 15.09 -5.52
N GLY A 25 -4.14 15.14 -6.54
CA GLY A 25 -2.96 16.01 -6.57
C GLY A 25 -1.73 15.50 -5.80
N TYR A 26 -1.79 14.30 -5.20
CA TYR A 26 -0.70 13.76 -4.38
C TYR A 26 -0.13 12.42 -4.85
N LEU A 27 -0.54 11.95 -6.01
CA LEU A 27 -0.05 10.68 -6.56
C LEU A 27 1.10 10.89 -7.55
N GLN A 28 1.99 9.91 -7.60
CA GLN A 28 3.06 9.81 -8.60
C GLN A 28 3.08 8.38 -9.18
N PRO A 29 2.80 8.23 -10.48
CA PRO A 29 2.42 9.29 -11.41
C PRO A 29 1.02 9.85 -11.14
N ASP A 30 0.77 11.07 -11.56
CA ASP A 30 -0.52 11.77 -11.41
C ASP A 30 -1.65 11.17 -12.26
N THR A 31 -1.31 10.28 -13.18
CA THR A 31 -2.24 9.51 -14.01
C THR A 31 -2.87 8.32 -13.29
N ASN A 32 -2.39 7.98 -12.09
CA ASN A 32 -2.97 6.89 -11.30
C ASN A 32 -4.42 7.19 -10.91
N SER A 33 -5.26 6.15 -10.90
CA SER A 33 -6.66 6.27 -10.50
C SER A 33 -6.80 6.68 -9.04
N ILE A 34 -7.76 7.57 -8.75
CA ILE A 34 -7.96 8.23 -7.46
C ILE A 34 -9.33 7.83 -6.89
N TRP A 35 -9.42 7.70 -5.56
CA TRP A 35 -10.68 7.55 -4.84
C TRP A 35 -11.09 8.82 -4.10
N TYR A 36 -10.18 9.48 -3.39
CA TYR A 36 -10.47 10.68 -2.58
C TYR A 36 -10.17 11.96 -3.35
N TYR A 37 -11.13 12.86 -3.35
CA TYR A 37 -11.09 14.14 -4.06
C TYR A 37 -11.36 15.30 -3.10
N VAL A 38 -10.94 16.50 -3.49
CA VAL A 38 -11.31 17.74 -2.80
C VAL A 38 -12.81 18.00 -2.91
N SER A 39 -13.41 17.69 -4.07
CA SER A 39 -14.85 17.83 -4.27
C SER A 39 -15.65 16.85 -3.42
N PRO A 40 -16.63 17.32 -2.61
CA PRO A 40 -17.46 16.44 -1.80
C PRO A 40 -18.22 15.40 -2.64
N ARG A 41 -18.29 14.17 -2.14
CA ARG A 41 -19.03 13.05 -2.74
C ARG A 41 -19.83 12.32 -1.67
N GLN A 42 -20.97 11.73 -2.07
CA GLN A 42 -21.80 10.97 -1.14
C GLN A 42 -21.12 9.72 -0.57
N GLN A 43 -20.17 9.16 -1.32
CA GLN A 43 -19.46 7.92 -0.98
C GLN A 43 -18.42 8.08 0.12
N THR A 44 -18.02 9.30 0.43
CA THR A 44 -16.99 9.58 1.44
C THR A 44 -17.21 10.93 2.12
N ASP A 45 -16.74 11.06 3.33
CA ASP A 45 -16.67 12.32 4.08
C ASP A 45 -15.25 12.94 4.02
N VAL A 46 -14.25 12.20 3.51
CA VAL A 46 -12.88 12.68 3.34
C VAL A 46 -12.80 13.59 2.12
N THR A 47 -12.51 14.87 2.35
CA THR A 47 -12.44 15.91 1.32
C THR A 47 -11.14 16.74 1.37
N SER A 48 -10.24 16.41 2.27
CA SER A 48 -8.96 17.08 2.44
C SER A 48 -7.84 16.06 2.62
N VAL A 49 -6.69 16.34 2.01
CA VAL A 49 -5.49 15.52 2.20
C VAL A 49 -5.09 15.42 3.68
N LYS A 50 -5.36 16.45 4.46
CA LYS A 50 -5.08 16.47 5.91
C LYS A 50 -5.87 15.43 6.70
N GLN A 51 -6.92 14.87 6.11
CA GLN A 51 -7.76 13.83 6.70
C GLN A 51 -7.27 12.42 6.34
N THR A 52 -6.34 12.26 5.39
CA THR A 52 -5.80 10.95 5.02
C THR A 52 -4.86 10.42 6.10
N TRP A 53 -4.85 9.10 6.29
CA TRP A 53 -4.04 8.42 7.30
C TRP A 53 -2.54 8.77 7.15
N TRP A 54 -2.01 8.73 5.94
CA TRP A 54 -0.60 8.97 5.67
C TRP A 54 -0.19 10.43 5.86
N HIS A 55 -1.06 11.41 5.56
CA HIS A 55 -0.75 12.82 5.80
C HIS A 55 -0.72 13.11 7.31
N LYS A 56 -1.67 12.55 8.08
CA LYS A 56 -1.66 12.64 9.55
C LYS A 56 -0.39 12.03 10.12
N PHE A 57 -0.06 10.79 9.73
CA PHE A 57 1.16 10.10 10.16
C PHE A 57 2.43 10.91 9.90
N ILE A 58 2.58 11.48 8.71
CA ILE A 58 3.70 12.35 8.33
C ILE A 58 3.79 13.56 9.23
N LYS A 59 2.68 14.24 9.47
CA LYS A 59 2.65 15.46 10.28
C LYS A 59 2.94 15.19 11.76
N GLU A 60 2.37 14.15 12.31
CA GLU A 60 2.52 13.79 13.72
C GLU A 60 3.93 13.29 14.06
N ASN A 61 4.60 12.63 13.12
CA ASN A 61 5.95 12.11 13.31
C ASN A 61 7.06 13.01 12.74
N ASN A 62 6.70 14.17 12.20
CA ASN A 62 7.66 15.08 11.57
C ASN A 62 8.46 14.41 10.45
N TYR A 63 7.79 13.64 9.62
CA TYR A 63 8.35 13.02 8.41
C TYR A 63 8.03 13.87 7.18
N ARG A 64 8.46 13.42 6.02
CA ARG A 64 8.08 14.01 4.73
C ARG A 64 7.68 12.91 3.74
N LEU A 65 6.79 13.24 2.83
CA LEU A 65 6.41 12.35 1.73
C LEU A 65 7.53 12.33 0.68
N CYS A 66 8.03 11.12 0.34
CA CYS A 66 8.88 10.92 -0.82
C CYS A 66 8.01 10.67 -2.06
N VAL A 67 7.30 9.54 -2.11
CA VAL A 67 6.41 9.16 -3.22
C VAL A 67 5.14 8.51 -2.65
N ASN A 68 3.98 8.95 -3.12
CA ASN A 68 2.75 8.20 -2.98
C ASN A 68 2.38 7.57 -4.34
N ASN A 69 2.73 6.30 -4.53
CA ASN A 69 2.38 5.53 -5.71
C ASN A 69 1.20 4.59 -5.39
N SER A 70 0.06 5.20 -5.05
CA SER A 70 -1.18 4.47 -4.86
C SER A 70 -2.04 4.51 -6.11
N PHE A 71 -2.84 3.47 -6.33
CA PHE A 71 -3.72 3.34 -7.49
C PHE A 71 -5.06 2.73 -7.07
N SER A 72 -6.15 3.49 -7.19
CA SER A 72 -7.48 3.02 -6.78
C SER A 72 -7.92 1.78 -7.57
N GLY A 73 -8.32 0.73 -6.86
CA GLY A 73 -8.74 -0.54 -7.43
C GLY A 73 -7.61 -1.53 -7.74
N ALA A 74 -6.35 -1.15 -7.55
CA ALA A 74 -5.23 -2.03 -7.86
C ALA A 74 -5.12 -3.21 -6.90
N THR A 75 -4.78 -4.36 -7.46
CA THR A 75 -4.48 -5.63 -6.78
C THR A 75 -2.96 -5.79 -6.62
N ILE A 76 -2.52 -6.63 -5.69
CA ILE A 76 -1.11 -7.02 -5.57
C ILE A 76 -0.71 -7.85 -6.78
N CYS A 77 -1.48 -8.91 -7.09
CA CYS A 77 -1.27 -9.73 -8.28
C CYS A 77 -1.84 -9.08 -9.55
N ASN A 78 -1.54 -9.67 -10.69
CA ASN A 78 -1.99 -9.18 -11.99
C ASN A 78 -3.45 -9.55 -12.33
N THR A 79 -4.14 -10.26 -11.44
CA THR A 79 -5.56 -10.60 -11.64
C THR A 79 -6.44 -9.67 -10.82
N GLY A 80 -7.26 -8.89 -11.50
CA GLY A 80 -8.18 -7.93 -10.88
C GLY A 80 -9.64 -8.34 -10.96
N TYR A 81 -10.53 -7.35 -10.84
CA TYR A 81 -11.98 -7.55 -10.88
C TYR A 81 -12.42 -8.22 -12.19
N ASN A 82 -13.39 -9.15 -12.08
CA ASN A 82 -13.88 -9.97 -13.19
C ASN A 82 -12.77 -10.78 -13.90
N GLN A 83 -11.74 -11.16 -13.16
CA GLN A 83 -10.55 -11.86 -13.66
C GLN A 83 -9.82 -11.10 -14.79
N ALA A 84 -9.96 -9.78 -14.82
CA ALA A 84 -9.28 -8.93 -15.78
C ALA A 84 -7.78 -8.83 -15.50
N ASP A 85 -7.00 -8.63 -16.55
CA ASP A 85 -5.56 -8.39 -16.45
C ASP A 85 -5.29 -6.97 -15.89
N TYR A 86 -4.69 -6.90 -14.71
CA TYR A 86 -4.28 -5.67 -14.03
C TYR A 86 -2.74 -5.49 -14.02
N SER A 87 -2.03 -6.17 -14.92
CA SER A 87 -0.57 -6.05 -15.04
C SER A 87 -0.08 -4.63 -15.36
N ASP A 88 -0.96 -3.74 -15.81
CA ASP A 88 -0.67 -2.33 -16.04
C ASP A 88 -0.68 -1.47 -14.76
N ARG A 89 -1.28 -1.97 -13.66
CA ARG A 89 -1.54 -1.20 -12.44
C ARG A 89 -1.30 -1.94 -11.13
N SER A 90 -0.99 -3.24 -11.15
CA SER A 90 -0.76 -4.05 -9.96
C SER A 90 0.37 -3.51 -9.08
N PHE A 91 0.44 -3.92 -7.82
CA PHE A 91 1.51 -3.51 -6.92
C PHE A 91 2.87 -3.97 -7.44
N ILE A 92 2.97 -5.20 -7.94
CA ILE A 92 4.23 -5.72 -8.50
C ILE A 92 4.73 -4.94 -9.72
N THR A 93 3.86 -4.29 -10.45
CA THR A 93 4.24 -3.44 -11.60
C THR A 93 4.71 -2.04 -11.16
N ARG A 94 4.27 -1.57 -9.99
CA ARG A 94 4.57 -0.22 -9.49
C ARG A 94 5.66 -0.17 -8.43
N MET A 95 6.09 -1.32 -7.89
CA MET A 95 6.98 -1.44 -6.74
C MET A 95 8.36 -0.77 -6.92
N ASP A 96 8.85 -0.62 -8.15
CA ASP A 96 10.13 0.02 -8.45
C ASP A 96 10.09 1.56 -8.47
N LYS A 97 8.91 2.16 -8.30
CA LYS A 97 8.67 3.59 -8.52
C LYS A 97 8.38 4.33 -7.22
N LEU A 98 9.16 4.05 -6.17
CA LEU A 98 8.95 4.62 -4.83
C LEU A 98 10.03 5.63 -4.42
N GLY A 99 10.90 6.03 -5.35
CA GLY A 99 11.97 6.99 -5.07
C GLY A 99 13.04 6.43 -4.13
N CYS A 100 13.53 7.28 -3.22
CA CYS A 100 14.54 6.92 -2.23
C CYS A 100 14.07 7.27 -0.81
N PRO A 101 13.07 6.56 -0.28
CA PRO A 101 12.55 6.81 1.06
C PRO A 101 13.39 6.14 2.15
N ASP A 102 13.17 6.56 3.40
CA ASP A 102 13.68 5.85 4.58
C ASP A 102 12.71 4.74 5.01
N ILE A 103 11.40 4.92 4.77
CA ILE A 103 10.33 4.00 5.16
C ILE A 103 9.39 3.79 3.97
N ILE A 104 8.95 2.55 3.77
CA ILE A 104 7.89 2.20 2.81
C ILE A 104 6.72 1.58 3.56
N PHE A 105 5.52 2.10 3.32
CA PHE A 105 4.27 1.45 3.69
C PHE A 105 3.65 0.79 2.46
N ILE A 106 3.36 -0.51 2.57
CA ILE A 106 2.57 -1.26 1.59
C ILE A 106 1.17 -1.42 2.18
N PHE A 107 0.16 -0.86 1.52
CA PHE A 107 -1.23 -0.99 1.96
C PHE A 107 -2.05 -1.61 0.84
N GLY A 108 -2.21 -2.93 0.87
CA GLY A 108 -2.80 -3.71 -0.22
C GLY A 108 -3.58 -4.94 0.26
N ALA A 109 -3.75 -5.91 -0.66
CA ALA A 109 -4.56 -7.11 -0.50
C ALA A 109 -6.09 -6.87 -0.45
N THR A 110 -6.56 -5.67 -0.22
CA THR A 110 -8.00 -5.35 -0.17
C THR A 110 -8.68 -5.68 -1.49
N ASN A 111 -8.14 -5.21 -2.59
CA ASN A 111 -8.74 -5.45 -3.92
C ASN A 111 -8.54 -6.90 -4.37
N ASP A 112 -7.46 -7.56 -4.04
CA ASP A 112 -7.28 -9.00 -4.31
C ASP A 112 -8.40 -9.81 -3.64
N CYS A 113 -8.68 -9.52 -2.38
CA CYS A 113 -9.76 -10.16 -1.63
C CYS A 113 -11.15 -9.85 -2.24
N TRP A 114 -11.43 -8.59 -2.54
CA TRP A 114 -12.73 -8.17 -3.08
C TRP A 114 -12.97 -8.63 -4.51
N ALA A 115 -11.94 -8.63 -5.33
CA ALA A 115 -12.01 -9.12 -6.70
C ALA A 115 -12.11 -10.66 -6.78
N GLY A 116 -11.76 -11.35 -5.69
CA GLY A 116 -11.66 -12.81 -5.70
C GLY A 116 -10.47 -13.28 -6.54
N SER A 117 -9.35 -12.57 -6.46
CA SER A 117 -8.13 -13.00 -7.15
C SER A 117 -7.73 -14.41 -6.70
N PRO A 118 -7.28 -15.29 -7.60
CA PRO A 118 -6.86 -16.63 -7.20
C PRO A 118 -5.74 -16.58 -6.18
N LEU A 119 -5.84 -17.37 -5.10
CA LEU A 119 -4.80 -17.39 -4.07
C LEU A 119 -3.46 -17.94 -4.55
N GLY A 120 -3.48 -19.01 -5.33
CA GLY A 120 -2.28 -19.76 -5.70
C GLY A 120 -1.63 -20.47 -4.51
N ASP A 121 -0.57 -21.22 -4.78
CA ASP A 121 0.23 -21.87 -3.76
C ASP A 121 1.28 -20.91 -3.20
N TYR A 122 1.78 -21.18 -1.98
CA TYR A 122 2.93 -20.46 -1.46
C TYR A 122 4.17 -20.76 -2.29
N LYS A 123 4.79 -19.74 -2.84
CA LYS A 123 5.97 -19.84 -3.68
C LYS A 123 6.92 -18.67 -3.40
N TYR A 124 8.14 -18.96 -3.00
CA TYR A 124 9.11 -17.99 -2.53
C TYR A 124 10.34 -17.85 -3.42
N GLU A 125 10.40 -18.59 -4.52
CA GLU A 125 11.48 -18.51 -5.51
C GLU A 125 11.03 -19.07 -6.88
N GLY A 126 11.77 -18.75 -7.92
CA GLY A 126 11.54 -19.34 -9.25
C GLY A 126 10.18 -18.99 -9.86
N TRP A 127 9.69 -17.78 -9.63
CA TRP A 127 8.39 -17.34 -10.16
C TRP A 127 8.38 -17.31 -11.67
N THR A 128 7.29 -17.81 -12.24
CA THR A 128 6.96 -17.67 -13.65
C THR A 128 6.05 -16.46 -13.85
N LYS A 129 5.81 -16.08 -15.11
CA LYS A 129 4.88 -14.99 -15.42
C LYS A 129 3.46 -15.31 -14.95
N GLU A 130 3.06 -16.57 -15.07
CA GLU A 130 1.74 -17.07 -14.68
C GLU A 130 1.53 -17.00 -13.16
N ASP A 131 2.57 -17.25 -12.37
CA ASP A 131 2.53 -17.16 -10.91
C ASP A 131 2.10 -15.75 -10.45
N LEU A 132 2.50 -14.72 -11.19
CA LEU A 132 2.21 -13.33 -10.86
C LEU A 132 0.72 -12.95 -11.04
N TYR A 133 -0.08 -13.86 -11.60
CA TYR A 133 -1.55 -13.72 -11.70
C TYR A 133 -2.27 -14.35 -10.51
N THR A 134 -1.56 -14.89 -9.53
CA THR A 134 -2.10 -15.42 -8.29
C THR A 134 -1.55 -14.68 -7.08
N PHE A 135 -2.36 -14.55 -6.02
CA PHE A 135 -2.08 -13.64 -4.92
C PHE A 135 -0.81 -13.99 -4.12
N ARG A 136 -0.71 -15.26 -3.64
CA ARG A 136 0.41 -15.67 -2.77
C ARG A 136 1.77 -15.57 -3.46
N PRO A 137 1.95 -16.10 -4.67
CA PRO A 137 3.21 -15.94 -5.40
C PRO A 137 3.54 -14.49 -5.72
N ALA A 138 2.54 -13.69 -6.14
CA ALA A 138 2.75 -12.27 -6.46
C ALA A 138 3.14 -11.46 -5.23
N MET A 139 2.52 -11.71 -4.07
CA MET A 139 2.89 -11.04 -2.83
C MET A 139 4.29 -11.43 -2.37
N ALA A 140 4.65 -12.72 -2.47
CA ALA A 140 6.01 -13.17 -2.15
C ALA A 140 7.04 -12.51 -3.08
N TYR A 141 6.78 -12.50 -4.38
CA TYR A 141 7.62 -11.81 -5.36
C TYR A 141 7.76 -10.30 -5.06
N LEU A 142 6.65 -9.64 -4.68
CA LEU A 142 6.65 -8.22 -4.28
C LEU A 142 7.63 -7.97 -3.14
N LEU A 143 7.51 -8.72 -2.04
CA LEU A 143 8.33 -8.50 -0.86
C LEU A 143 9.80 -8.85 -1.08
N ASP A 144 10.07 -9.97 -1.74
CA ASP A 144 11.42 -10.38 -2.12
C ASP A 144 12.13 -9.30 -2.94
N HIS A 145 11.48 -8.86 -4.00
CA HIS A 145 12.01 -7.83 -4.89
C HIS A 145 12.21 -6.48 -4.18
N MET A 146 11.27 -6.06 -3.33
CA MET A 146 11.36 -4.79 -2.64
C MET A 146 12.49 -4.74 -1.61
N ILE A 147 12.79 -5.84 -0.93
CA ILE A 147 13.92 -5.94 0.00
C ILE A 147 15.24 -5.69 -0.75
N ASP A 148 15.39 -6.30 -1.90
CA ASP A 148 16.59 -6.12 -2.72
C ASP A 148 16.66 -4.73 -3.37
N ARG A 149 15.53 -4.22 -3.84
CA ARG A 149 15.43 -2.92 -4.55
C ARG A 149 15.66 -1.74 -3.62
N TYR A 150 15.27 -1.86 -2.35
CA TYR A 150 15.33 -0.79 -1.34
C TYR A 150 16.17 -1.22 -0.13
N PRO A 151 17.50 -1.40 -0.30
CA PRO A 151 18.36 -1.86 0.78
C PRO A 151 18.37 -0.87 1.94
N ASN A 152 18.29 -1.40 3.18
CA ASN A 152 18.26 -0.63 4.44
C ASN A 152 17.02 0.29 4.60
N VAL A 153 15.99 0.15 3.79
CA VAL A 153 14.70 0.84 3.96
C VAL A 153 13.81 0.01 4.88
N GLU A 154 13.16 0.66 5.84
CA GLU A 154 12.16 0.02 6.69
C GLU A 154 10.89 -0.22 5.86
N ILE A 155 10.40 -1.46 5.79
CA ILE A 155 9.20 -1.83 5.04
C ILE A 155 8.15 -2.37 6.01
N TYR A 156 6.93 -1.83 5.95
CA TYR A 156 5.78 -2.24 6.74
C TYR A 156 4.62 -2.60 5.82
N PHE A 157 3.92 -3.68 6.15
CA PHE A 157 2.68 -4.05 5.46
C PHE A 157 1.48 -3.71 6.35
N LEU A 158 0.54 -2.90 5.83
CA LEU A 158 -0.73 -2.60 6.50
C LEU A 158 -1.78 -3.59 6.00
N LEU A 159 -2.30 -4.41 6.91
CA LEU A 159 -3.35 -5.39 6.61
C LEU A 159 -4.71 -4.81 7.01
N ASN A 160 -5.59 -4.62 6.01
CA ASN A 160 -6.91 -4.07 6.20
C ASN A 160 -7.81 -4.95 7.08
N SER A 161 -8.71 -4.32 7.82
CA SER A 161 -9.74 -5.03 8.59
C SER A 161 -10.85 -5.58 7.68
N GLY A 162 -11.40 -6.73 8.05
CA GLY A 162 -12.60 -7.30 7.41
C GLY A 162 -12.36 -8.00 6.07
N LEU A 163 -11.13 -8.43 5.79
CA LEU A 163 -10.83 -9.30 4.66
C LEU A 163 -11.16 -10.77 5.02
N LYS A 164 -11.30 -11.61 4.00
CA LYS A 164 -11.46 -13.06 4.19
C LYS A 164 -10.20 -13.63 4.85
N GLU A 165 -10.40 -14.56 5.79
CA GLU A 165 -9.30 -15.11 6.60
C GLU A 165 -8.19 -15.76 5.76
N GLU A 166 -8.52 -16.40 4.65
CA GLU A 166 -7.54 -16.98 3.73
C GLU A 166 -6.54 -15.96 3.17
N PHE A 167 -6.98 -14.67 2.99
CA PHE A 167 -6.09 -13.56 2.61
C PHE A 167 -5.29 -13.08 3.81
N ASN A 168 -5.90 -12.93 4.98
CA ASN A 168 -5.21 -12.54 6.21
C ASN A 168 -4.10 -13.51 6.57
N GLU A 169 -4.37 -14.82 6.58
CA GLU A 169 -3.39 -15.87 6.82
C GLU A 169 -2.25 -15.82 5.80
N SER A 170 -2.58 -15.61 4.52
CA SER A 170 -1.58 -15.51 3.46
C SER A 170 -0.65 -14.32 3.67
N VAL A 171 -1.20 -13.14 4.01
CA VAL A 171 -0.41 -11.94 4.30
C VAL A 171 0.52 -12.16 5.49
N ARG A 172 -0.01 -12.69 6.61
CA ARG A 172 0.80 -12.98 7.80
C ARG A 172 1.94 -13.95 7.50
N ALA A 173 1.64 -15.06 6.81
CA ALA A 173 2.62 -16.08 6.47
C ALA A 173 3.75 -15.52 5.59
N ILE A 174 3.41 -14.74 4.57
CA ILE A 174 4.38 -14.19 3.63
C ILE A 174 5.20 -13.06 4.28
N CYS A 175 4.58 -12.16 5.03
CA CYS A 175 5.30 -11.14 5.80
C CYS A 175 6.27 -11.78 6.80
N ASN A 176 5.83 -12.82 7.52
CA ASN A 176 6.69 -13.55 8.45
C ASN A 176 7.88 -14.23 7.75
N HIS A 177 7.67 -14.82 6.56
CA HIS A 177 8.75 -15.42 5.77
C HIS A 177 9.87 -14.44 5.44
N TYR A 178 9.51 -13.20 5.11
CA TYR A 178 10.47 -12.13 4.75
C TYR A 178 10.86 -11.24 5.92
N ASN A 179 10.42 -11.55 7.13
CA ASN A 179 10.67 -10.74 8.34
C ASN A 179 10.24 -9.27 8.16
N ILE A 180 9.09 -9.08 7.53
CA ILE A 180 8.45 -7.77 7.36
C ILE A 180 7.33 -7.64 8.39
N ASP A 181 7.30 -6.52 9.10
CA ASP A 181 6.25 -6.22 10.08
C ASP A 181 4.88 -6.06 9.38
N CYS A 182 3.93 -6.90 9.78
CA CYS A 182 2.54 -6.82 9.37
C CYS A 182 1.73 -6.10 10.46
N ILE A 183 1.27 -4.89 10.15
CA ILE A 183 0.41 -4.10 11.04
C ILE A 183 -1.04 -4.43 10.72
N GLU A 184 -1.68 -5.20 11.58
CA GLU A 184 -3.08 -5.60 11.41
C GLU A 184 -4.01 -4.49 11.91
N LEU A 185 -4.87 -4.01 11.03
CA LEU A 185 -5.87 -3.00 11.34
C LEU A 185 -7.17 -3.69 11.79
N HIS A 186 -7.82 -3.13 12.81
CA HIS A 186 -9.04 -3.69 13.39
C HIS A 186 -10.16 -2.65 13.37
N ASP A 187 -11.36 -3.09 13.01
CA ASP A 187 -12.61 -2.31 13.11
C ASP A 187 -12.51 -0.89 12.51
N ILE A 188 -11.82 -0.75 11.39
CA ILE A 188 -11.70 0.53 10.68
C ILE A 188 -13.08 1.00 10.24
N ASP A 189 -13.46 2.21 10.66
CA ASP A 189 -14.71 2.84 10.27
C ASP A 189 -14.72 3.14 8.76
N LYS A 190 -15.76 2.68 8.05
CA LYS A 190 -15.85 2.77 6.60
C LYS A 190 -17.16 3.35 6.13
N LYS A 191 -17.09 4.14 5.06
CA LYS A 191 -18.23 4.60 4.28
C LYS A 191 -18.04 4.13 2.84
N SER A 192 -19.05 3.44 2.30
CA SER A 192 -18.96 2.80 0.97
C SER A 192 -17.68 1.93 0.80
N GLY A 193 -17.37 1.15 1.83
CA GLY A 193 -16.21 0.23 1.84
C GLY A 193 -14.83 0.89 2.03
N HIS A 194 -14.76 2.21 2.09
CA HIS A 194 -13.50 2.96 2.23
C HIS A 194 -13.42 3.68 3.59
N PRO A 195 -12.23 3.87 4.16
CA PRO A 195 -12.07 4.60 5.41
C PRO A 195 -12.78 5.96 5.38
N SER A 196 -13.63 6.21 6.39
CA SER A 196 -14.17 7.53 6.70
C SER A 196 -13.06 8.41 7.32
N ILE A 197 -13.38 9.67 7.65
CA ILE A 197 -12.45 10.51 8.44
C ILE A 197 -12.03 9.78 9.72
N LYS A 198 -12.99 9.17 10.43
CA LYS A 198 -12.71 8.38 11.62
C LYS A 198 -11.84 7.16 11.30
N GLY A 199 -12.13 6.45 10.21
CA GLY A 199 -11.33 5.30 9.76
C GLY A 199 -9.90 5.69 9.41
N MET A 200 -9.70 6.84 8.79
CA MET A 200 -8.36 7.39 8.51
C MET A 200 -7.55 7.71 9.78
N GLU A 201 -8.23 8.02 10.89
CA GLU A 201 -7.59 8.24 12.19
C GLU A 201 -7.26 6.93 12.93
N GLN A 202 -7.95 5.85 12.57
CA GLN A 202 -7.73 4.52 13.15
C GLN A 202 -6.59 3.76 12.48
N ILE A 203 -6.20 4.14 11.28
CA ILE A 203 -5.06 3.60 10.55
C ILE A 203 -3.76 4.20 11.08
#